data_01f1a26404bc0ddefcffc8b150df9431
#
_entry.id   01f1a26404bc0ddefcffc8b150df9431
#
_cell.length_a   1.000
_cell.length_b   1.000
_cell.length_c   1.000
_cell.angle_alpha   90.00
_cell.angle_beta   90.00
_cell.angle_gamma   90.00
#
_symmetry.space_group_name_H-M   'P 1'
#
loop_
_entity.id
_entity.type
_entity.pdbx_description
1 polymer ?
#
loop_
_entity_poly.entity_id
_entity_poly.type
_entity_poly.pdbx_seq_one_letter_code
_entity_poly.pdbx_strand_id
1 'polypeptide(L)'
;IILIFTLEPKVALWVTVGIGVSFLGAFALLPANDVSLNLLSTFAFLLVLGIVVDDAIVVGESIHHHVHQRGLAGEDAAVAGAFAVSRPVIFAVLTTIVAFAPWLFVSGVTAQFTRQLSVVISLALMFSLIEAFLILPSHLRNQKVTAAKTKWMARQQRVANSIVRFAEQIYRPFLERCLARRYTTTMVFFSLFLVSLGLFTSGWVKFFFSPQVENEQVYINVRLPPGTPYS
;
A
#
# COMPACT_ATOMS: atom_id res chain seq x y z
N ILE A 1 -12.89 -5.91 -5.89
CA ILE A 1 -14.09 -5.38 -6.56
C ILE A 1 -13.72 -4.13 -7.37
N ILE A 2 -13.07 -3.10 -6.79
CA ILE A 2 -12.69 -1.86 -7.48
C ILE A 2 -11.79 -2.17 -8.69
N LEU A 3 -10.78 -3.02 -8.52
CA LEU A 3 -9.84 -3.41 -9.58
C LEU A 3 -10.54 -4.00 -10.83
N ILE A 4 -11.60 -4.77 -10.64
CA ILE A 4 -12.35 -5.37 -11.74
C ILE A 4 -13.12 -4.31 -12.57
N PHE A 5 -13.46 -3.17 -11.96
CA PHE A 5 -14.14 -2.08 -12.65
C PHE A 5 -13.19 -1.09 -13.33
N THR A 6 -11.95 -0.99 -12.87
CA THR A 6 -10.96 -0.02 -13.37
C THR A 6 -9.96 -0.64 -14.34
N LEU A 7 -9.57 -1.90 -14.14
CA LEU A 7 -8.60 -2.61 -14.98
C LEU A 7 -9.28 -3.65 -15.87
N GLU A 8 -8.59 -4.06 -16.93
CA GLU A 8 -9.01 -5.25 -17.68
C GLU A 8 -9.13 -6.48 -16.75
N PRO A 9 -10.17 -7.32 -16.93
CA PRO A 9 -10.43 -8.46 -16.05
C PRO A 9 -9.25 -9.41 -15.87
N LYS A 10 -8.43 -9.58 -16.93
CA LYS A 10 -7.21 -10.40 -16.86
C LYS A 10 -6.16 -9.78 -15.96
N VAL A 11 -5.90 -8.47 -16.11
CA VAL A 11 -4.94 -7.74 -15.26
C VAL A 11 -5.42 -7.77 -13.82
N ALA A 12 -6.70 -7.46 -13.58
CA ALA A 12 -7.29 -7.49 -12.24
C ALA A 12 -7.17 -8.85 -11.56
N LEU A 13 -7.39 -9.94 -12.32
CA LEU A 13 -7.25 -11.30 -11.80
C LEU A 13 -5.80 -11.60 -11.40
N TRP A 14 -4.84 -11.34 -12.29
CA TRP A 14 -3.44 -11.63 -12.02
C TRP A 14 -2.86 -10.77 -10.92
N VAL A 15 -3.22 -9.49 -10.85
CA VAL A 15 -2.89 -8.61 -9.71
C VAL A 15 -3.46 -9.17 -8.41
N THR A 16 -4.70 -9.63 -8.40
CA THR A 16 -5.31 -10.22 -7.18
C THR A 16 -4.60 -11.50 -6.75
N VAL A 17 -4.25 -12.38 -7.70
CA VAL A 17 -3.46 -13.59 -7.42
C VAL A 17 -2.07 -13.21 -6.91
N GLY A 18 -1.43 -12.23 -7.53
CA GLY A 18 -0.11 -11.74 -7.14
C GLY A 18 -0.04 -11.20 -5.71
N ILE A 19 -1.07 -10.48 -5.26
CA ILE A 19 -1.18 -10.05 -3.85
C ILE A 19 -1.15 -11.27 -2.92
N GLY A 20 -1.93 -12.32 -3.26
CA GLY A 20 -1.94 -13.57 -2.51
C GLY A 20 -0.58 -14.23 -2.46
N VAL A 21 0.12 -14.30 -3.59
CA VAL A 21 1.48 -14.87 -3.70
C VAL A 21 2.49 -14.06 -2.87
N SER A 22 2.44 -12.72 -2.93
CA SER A 22 3.32 -11.85 -2.14
C SER A 22 3.13 -12.08 -0.64
N PHE A 23 1.89 -12.18 -0.18
CA PHE A 23 1.61 -12.44 1.23
C PHE A 23 2.00 -13.84 1.67
N LEU A 24 1.72 -14.86 0.86
CA LEU A 24 2.15 -16.23 1.14
C LEU A 24 3.68 -16.35 1.20
N GLY A 25 4.39 -15.66 0.31
CA GLY A 25 5.85 -15.57 0.36
C GLY A 25 6.36 -14.94 1.66
N ALA A 26 5.74 -13.83 2.08
CA ALA A 26 6.05 -13.19 3.35
C ALA A 26 5.74 -14.12 4.54
N PHE A 27 4.57 -14.78 4.55
CA PHE A 27 4.21 -15.76 5.60
C PHE A 27 5.23 -16.90 5.73
N ALA A 28 5.73 -17.40 4.63
CA ALA A 28 6.73 -18.49 4.63
C ALA A 28 8.03 -18.11 5.36
N LEU A 29 8.39 -16.82 5.35
CA LEU A 29 9.63 -16.33 5.99
C LEU A 29 9.43 -15.76 7.39
N LEU A 30 8.19 -15.63 7.91
CA LEU A 30 7.94 -15.13 9.26
C LEU A 30 8.64 -15.97 10.34
N PRO A 31 8.55 -17.31 10.34
CA PRO A 31 9.22 -18.14 11.36
C PRO A 31 10.73 -17.97 11.38
N ALA A 32 11.36 -17.79 10.22
CA ALA A 32 12.81 -17.56 10.11
C ALA A 32 13.27 -16.21 10.70
N ASN A 33 12.33 -15.30 10.93
CA ASN A 33 12.56 -13.99 11.53
C ASN A 33 12.00 -13.87 12.96
N ASP A 34 11.65 -15.00 13.60
CA ASP A 34 11.03 -15.05 14.93
C ASP A 34 9.73 -14.23 15.05
N VAL A 35 8.98 -14.15 13.96
CA VAL A 35 7.68 -13.46 13.93
C VAL A 35 6.56 -14.48 13.81
N SER A 36 5.58 -14.41 14.73
CA SER A 36 4.38 -15.23 14.71
C SER A 36 3.21 -14.48 14.07
N LEU A 37 2.24 -15.24 13.54
CA LEU A 37 0.95 -14.70 13.13
C LEU A 37 0.13 -14.35 14.39
N ASN A 38 -0.08 -13.07 14.60
CA ASN A 38 -0.85 -12.52 15.71
C ASN A 38 -1.59 -11.25 15.24
N LEU A 39 -2.32 -10.61 16.13
CA LEU A 39 -3.07 -9.39 15.82
C LEU A 39 -2.18 -8.30 15.20
N LEU A 40 -0.97 -8.13 15.71
CA LEU A 40 -0.04 -7.09 15.26
C LEU A 40 0.52 -7.39 13.87
N SER A 41 0.95 -8.62 13.61
CA SER A 41 1.42 -9.03 12.27
C SER A 41 0.30 -8.97 11.24
N THR A 42 -0.95 -9.33 11.62
CA THR A 42 -2.13 -9.18 10.76
C THR A 42 -2.39 -7.71 10.45
N PHE A 43 -2.28 -6.83 11.45
CA PHE A 43 -2.39 -5.39 11.25
C PHE A 43 -1.30 -4.84 10.29
N ALA A 44 -0.06 -5.35 10.42
CA ALA A 44 1.02 -4.99 9.50
C ALA A 44 0.72 -5.40 8.05
N PHE A 45 0.15 -6.61 7.83
CA PHE A 45 -0.30 -7.04 6.51
C PHE A 45 -1.42 -6.16 5.95
N LEU A 46 -2.39 -5.77 6.79
CA LEU A 46 -3.45 -4.84 6.35
C LEU A 46 -2.88 -3.46 5.98
N LEU A 47 -1.89 -2.98 6.73
CA LEU A 47 -1.23 -1.70 6.47
C LEU A 47 -0.49 -1.71 5.11
N VAL A 48 0.27 -2.78 4.85
CA VAL A 48 1.07 -2.89 3.63
C VAL A 48 0.24 -3.29 2.41
N LEU A 49 -0.96 -3.82 2.60
CA LEU A 49 -1.84 -4.30 1.51
C LEU A 49 -2.04 -3.23 0.43
N GLY A 50 -2.31 -1.99 0.85
CA GLY A 50 -2.51 -0.89 -0.10
C GLY A 50 -1.29 -0.65 -0.97
N ILE A 51 -0.08 -0.66 -0.39
CA ILE A 51 1.17 -0.43 -1.11
C ILE A 51 1.46 -1.57 -2.10
N VAL A 52 1.30 -2.82 -1.65
CA VAL A 52 1.49 -4.02 -2.50
C VAL A 52 0.53 -4.03 -3.69
N VAL A 53 -0.72 -3.61 -3.46
CA VAL A 53 -1.74 -3.51 -4.52
C VAL A 53 -1.35 -2.45 -5.55
N ASP A 54 -0.89 -1.29 -5.09
CA ASP A 54 -0.53 -0.17 -5.96
C ASP A 54 0.65 -0.51 -6.88
N ASP A 55 1.67 -1.18 -6.38
CA ASP A 55 2.82 -1.63 -7.16
C ASP A 55 2.40 -2.55 -8.32
N ALA A 56 1.59 -3.54 -8.03
CA ALA A 56 1.10 -4.50 -9.02
C ALA A 56 0.16 -3.83 -10.04
N ILE A 57 -0.66 -2.87 -9.63
CA ILE A 57 -1.54 -2.10 -10.52
C ILE A 57 -0.70 -1.28 -11.51
N VAL A 58 0.31 -0.54 -11.02
CA VAL A 58 1.14 0.32 -11.86
C VAL A 58 1.88 -0.49 -12.93
N VAL A 59 2.44 -1.64 -12.56
CA VAL A 59 3.12 -2.53 -13.52
C VAL A 59 2.14 -3.15 -14.50
N GLY A 60 1.00 -3.66 -14.01
CA GLY A 60 -0.03 -4.27 -14.84
C GLY A 60 -0.63 -3.31 -15.86
N GLU A 61 -0.93 -2.08 -15.43
CA GLU A 61 -1.46 -1.02 -16.30
C GLU A 61 -0.43 -0.56 -17.34
N SER A 62 0.85 -0.47 -16.94
CA SER A 62 1.92 -0.14 -17.88
C SER A 62 2.07 -1.20 -18.98
N ILE A 63 2.01 -2.49 -18.64
CA ILE A 63 2.03 -3.58 -19.63
C ILE A 63 0.81 -3.48 -20.54
N HIS A 64 -0.37 -3.30 -19.97
CA HIS A 64 -1.61 -3.15 -20.73
C HIS A 64 -1.55 -1.97 -21.71
N HIS A 65 -1.02 -0.83 -21.29
CA HIS A 65 -0.81 0.35 -22.11
C HIS A 65 0.13 0.05 -23.32
N HIS A 66 1.22 -0.69 -23.10
CA HIS A 66 2.15 -1.05 -24.17
C HIS A 66 1.52 -2.00 -25.20
N VAL A 67 0.65 -2.91 -24.76
CA VAL A 67 -0.12 -3.79 -25.66
C VAL A 67 -1.10 -2.99 -26.52
N HIS A 68 -1.90 -2.11 -25.90
CA HIS A 68 -3.06 -1.51 -26.55
C HIS A 68 -2.74 -0.21 -27.30
N GLN A 69 -1.82 0.60 -26.81
CA GLN A 69 -1.51 1.89 -27.41
C GLN A 69 -0.24 1.88 -28.26
N ARG A 70 0.76 1.06 -27.91
CA ARG A 70 1.99 0.96 -28.69
C ARG A 70 2.00 -0.20 -29.68
N GLY A 71 0.97 -1.05 -29.65
CA GLY A 71 0.83 -2.19 -30.55
C GLY A 71 1.89 -3.27 -30.36
N LEU A 72 2.60 -3.27 -29.23
CA LEU A 72 3.52 -4.34 -28.88
C LEU A 72 2.72 -5.58 -28.46
N ALA A 73 3.27 -6.75 -28.73
CA ALA A 73 2.60 -8.00 -28.38
C ALA A 73 3.54 -8.96 -27.67
N GLY A 74 2.96 -9.86 -26.88
CA GLY A 74 3.70 -10.93 -26.24
C GLY A 74 4.69 -10.46 -25.20
N GLU A 75 5.88 -11.02 -25.25
CA GLU A 75 6.97 -10.79 -24.32
C GLU A 75 7.51 -9.35 -24.39
N ASP A 76 7.61 -8.79 -25.58
CA ASP A 76 8.13 -7.42 -25.79
C ASP A 76 7.27 -6.37 -25.06
N ALA A 77 5.94 -6.54 -25.10
CA ALA A 77 5.04 -5.64 -24.37
C ALA A 77 5.17 -5.79 -22.85
N ALA A 78 5.31 -7.02 -22.37
CA ALA A 78 5.47 -7.31 -20.96
C ALA A 78 6.77 -6.73 -20.40
N VAL A 79 7.88 -6.95 -21.11
CA VAL A 79 9.21 -6.44 -20.72
C VAL A 79 9.24 -4.92 -20.80
N ALA A 80 8.79 -4.32 -21.92
CA ALA A 80 8.80 -2.87 -22.10
C ALA A 80 7.91 -2.17 -21.07
N GLY A 81 6.72 -2.73 -20.79
CA GLY A 81 5.79 -2.18 -19.82
C GLY A 81 6.34 -2.23 -18.38
N ALA A 82 6.86 -3.38 -17.97
CA ALA A 82 7.47 -3.52 -16.65
C ALA A 82 8.69 -2.62 -16.48
N PHE A 83 9.56 -2.56 -17.48
CA PHE A 83 10.77 -1.73 -17.46
C PHE A 83 10.45 -0.23 -17.39
N ALA A 84 9.41 0.23 -18.07
CA ALA A 84 9.03 1.64 -18.11
C ALA A 84 8.72 2.22 -16.72
N VAL A 85 8.19 1.40 -15.80
CA VAL A 85 7.82 1.81 -14.44
C VAL A 85 8.74 1.23 -13.36
N SER A 86 9.78 0.50 -13.74
CA SER A 86 10.65 -0.19 -12.78
C SER A 86 11.33 0.77 -11.79
N ARG A 87 11.89 1.87 -12.28
CA ARG A 87 12.58 2.83 -11.42
C ARG A 87 11.66 3.42 -10.34
N PRO A 88 10.52 4.07 -10.67
CA PRO A 88 9.68 4.66 -9.65
C PRO A 88 9.13 3.63 -8.66
N VAL A 89 8.72 2.44 -9.11
CA VAL A 89 8.18 1.40 -8.24
C VAL A 89 9.25 0.84 -7.29
N ILE A 90 10.43 0.47 -7.80
CA ILE A 90 11.52 -0.04 -6.96
C ILE A 90 11.95 1.01 -5.92
N PHE A 91 12.10 2.29 -6.33
CA PHE A 91 12.48 3.33 -5.39
C PHE A 91 11.40 3.61 -4.34
N ALA A 92 10.11 3.57 -4.70
CA ALA A 92 9.02 3.73 -3.76
C ALA A 92 9.03 2.63 -2.69
N VAL A 93 9.16 1.37 -3.12
CA VAL A 93 9.24 0.22 -2.19
C VAL A 93 10.47 0.30 -1.31
N LEU A 94 11.65 0.54 -1.88
CA LEU A 94 12.89 0.66 -1.11
C LEU A 94 12.83 1.81 -0.10
N THR A 95 12.26 2.94 -0.49
CA THR A 95 12.07 4.09 0.42
C THR A 95 11.15 3.72 1.58
N THR A 96 10.08 2.95 1.31
CA THR A 96 9.19 2.46 2.37
C THR A 96 9.91 1.49 3.31
N ILE A 97 10.68 0.54 2.79
CA ILE A 97 11.48 -0.39 3.61
C ILE A 97 12.47 0.40 4.49
N VAL A 98 13.17 1.38 3.91
CA VAL A 98 14.11 2.22 4.65
C VAL A 98 13.40 3.07 5.72
N ALA A 99 12.19 3.54 5.46
CA ALA A 99 11.40 4.29 6.44
C ALA A 99 10.99 3.42 7.65
N PHE A 100 10.75 2.12 7.44
CA PHE A 100 10.46 1.19 8.53
C PHE A 100 11.72 0.58 9.18
N ALA A 101 12.90 0.66 8.55
CA ALA A 101 14.13 0.09 9.07
C ALA A 101 14.53 0.59 10.48
N PRO A 102 14.37 1.88 10.86
CA PRO A 102 14.69 2.33 12.22
C PRO A 102 13.93 1.59 13.32
N TRP A 103 12.73 1.09 13.04
CA TRP A 103 11.91 0.35 13.99
C TRP A 103 12.50 -1.03 14.36
N LEU A 104 13.44 -1.55 13.56
CA LEU A 104 14.19 -2.77 13.87
C LEU A 104 15.20 -2.56 15.02
N PHE A 105 15.63 -1.31 15.23
CA PHE A 105 16.68 -0.95 16.20
C PHE A 105 16.11 -0.35 17.50
N VAL A 106 14.79 -0.23 17.61
CA VAL A 106 14.14 0.20 18.85
C VAL A 106 14.40 -0.83 19.94
N SER A 107 14.73 -0.39 21.15
CA SER A 107 14.97 -1.24 22.34
C SER A 107 13.92 -1.00 23.41
N GLY A 108 13.79 -1.92 24.36
CA GLY A 108 12.83 -1.83 25.45
C GLY A 108 11.52 -2.57 25.21
N VAL A 109 10.49 -2.26 26.01
CA VAL A 109 9.20 -2.99 26.01
C VAL A 109 8.48 -2.93 24.67
N THR A 110 8.65 -1.85 23.92
CA THR A 110 8.02 -1.65 22.59
C THR A 110 8.78 -2.32 21.44
N ALA A 111 10.01 -2.81 21.68
CA ALA A 111 10.87 -3.40 20.65
C ALA A 111 10.21 -4.55 19.91
N GLN A 112 9.50 -5.42 20.61
CA GLN A 112 8.84 -6.57 20.03
C GLN A 112 7.73 -6.15 19.05
N PHE A 113 6.99 -5.09 19.38
CA PHE A 113 5.93 -4.54 18.53
C PHE A 113 6.50 -3.92 17.25
N THR A 114 7.49 -3.05 17.40
CA THR A 114 8.08 -2.30 16.29
C THR A 114 8.82 -3.23 15.32
N ARG A 115 9.57 -4.22 15.87
CA ARG A 115 10.28 -5.20 15.06
C ARG A 115 9.32 -6.05 14.22
N GLN A 116 8.24 -6.57 14.81
CA GLN A 116 7.26 -7.37 14.07
C GLN A 116 6.65 -6.60 12.91
N LEU A 117 6.23 -5.35 13.14
CA LEU A 117 5.68 -4.47 12.11
C LEU A 117 6.69 -4.30 10.95
N SER A 118 7.92 -3.91 11.29
CA SER A 118 8.96 -3.65 10.29
C SER A 118 9.33 -4.89 9.47
N VAL A 119 9.47 -6.04 10.10
CA VAL A 119 9.79 -7.31 9.43
C VAL A 119 8.67 -7.71 8.47
N VAL A 120 7.42 -7.71 8.92
CA VAL A 120 6.27 -8.09 8.10
C VAL A 120 6.14 -7.20 6.87
N ILE A 121 6.21 -5.87 7.08
CA ILE A 121 6.11 -4.90 5.99
C ILE A 121 7.25 -5.10 4.99
N SER A 122 8.49 -5.23 5.48
CA SER A 122 9.65 -5.40 4.61
C SER A 122 9.59 -6.69 3.79
N LEU A 123 9.20 -7.80 4.40
CA LEU A 123 9.05 -9.08 3.69
C LEU A 123 7.94 -9.00 2.64
N ALA A 124 6.76 -8.47 3.00
CA ALA A 124 5.65 -8.35 2.06
C ALA A 124 6.03 -7.46 0.86
N LEU A 125 6.72 -6.36 1.08
CA LEU A 125 7.18 -5.45 0.03
C LEU A 125 8.28 -6.09 -0.85
N MET A 126 9.20 -6.87 -0.29
CA MET A 126 10.18 -7.61 -1.08
C MET A 126 9.50 -8.63 -2.02
N PHE A 127 8.54 -9.40 -1.50
CA PHE A 127 7.78 -10.33 -2.32
C PHE A 127 6.88 -9.62 -3.33
N SER A 128 6.36 -8.43 -3.00
CA SER A 128 5.63 -7.58 -3.95
C SER A 128 6.48 -7.19 -5.16
N LEU A 129 7.75 -6.82 -4.95
CA LEU A 129 8.66 -6.53 -6.06
C LEU A 129 8.91 -7.76 -6.95
N ILE A 130 9.14 -8.92 -6.33
CA ILE A 130 9.31 -10.18 -7.08
C ILE A 130 8.06 -10.49 -7.89
N GLU A 131 6.90 -10.34 -7.30
CA GLU A 131 5.63 -10.57 -7.98
C GLU A 131 5.43 -9.57 -9.13
N ALA A 132 5.55 -8.28 -8.88
CA ALA A 132 5.28 -7.22 -9.84
C ALA A 132 6.22 -7.24 -11.06
N PHE A 133 7.50 -7.63 -10.88
CA PHE A 133 8.48 -7.59 -11.98
C PHE A 133 8.84 -8.95 -12.59
N LEU A 134 8.57 -10.07 -11.92
CA LEU A 134 8.89 -11.40 -12.44
C LEU A 134 7.62 -12.21 -12.73
N ILE A 135 6.71 -12.28 -11.79
CA ILE A 135 5.53 -13.16 -11.90
C ILE A 135 4.45 -12.52 -12.76
N LEU A 136 4.05 -11.30 -12.46
CA LEU A 136 2.99 -10.58 -13.16
C LEU A 136 3.28 -10.40 -14.66
N PRO A 137 4.47 -9.95 -15.12
CA PRO A 137 4.78 -9.83 -16.54
C PRO A 137 4.75 -11.17 -17.28
N SER A 138 5.20 -12.26 -16.63
CA SER A 138 5.19 -13.59 -17.24
C SER A 138 3.76 -14.11 -17.51
N HIS A 139 2.81 -13.75 -16.68
CA HIS A 139 1.39 -14.09 -16.86
C HIS A 139 0.68 -13.16 -17.83
N LEU A 140 1.10 -11.92 -17.93
CA LEU A 140 0.51 -10.93 -18.84
C LEU A 140 1.09 -10.98 -20.27
N ARG A 141 2.20 -11.72 -20.52
CA ARG A 141 2.81 -11.82 -21.84
C ARG A 141 1.86 -12.31 -22.95
N ASN A 142 0.85 -13.10 -22.60
CA ASN A 142 -0.13 -13.64 -23.55
C ASN A 142 -1.40 -12.78 -23.65
N GLN A 143 -1.33 -11.49 -23.34
CA GLN A 143 -2.45 -10.59 -23.60
C GLN A 143 -2.62 -10.40 -25.12
N LYS A 144 -3.83 -10.70 -25.60
CA LYS A 144 -4.26 -10.42 -26.98
C LYS A 144 -5.25 -9.27 -26.92
N VAL A 145 -5.16 -8.37 -27.89
CA VAL A 145 -6.19 -7.36 -28.10
C VAL A 145 -7.50 -8.07 -28.43
N THR A 146 -8.37 -8.21 -27.43
CA THR A 146 -9.65 -8.93 -27.62
C THR A 146 -10.67 -7.94 -28.17
N ALA A 147 -11.04 -8.11 -29.41
CA ALA A 147 -12.06 -7.28 -30.09
C ALA A 147 -13.51 -7.57 -29.62
N ALA A 148 -13.72 -8.56 -28.77
CA ALA A 148 -15.05 -8.94 -28.30
C ALA A 148 -15.59 -7.98 -27.24
N LYS A 149 -16.44 -7.05 -27.63
CA LYS A 149 -17.19 -6.15 -26.76
C LYS A 149 -18.28 -6.91 -25.99
N THR A 150 -17.95 -7.45 -24.83
CA THR A 150 -18.94 -8.03 -23.90
C THR A 150 -19.72 -6.89 -23.22
N LYS A 151 -21.00 -7.12 -22.86
CA LYS A 151 -21.83 -6.14 -22.10
C LYS A 151 -21.14 -5.61 -20.82
N TRP A 152 -20.28 -6.43 -20.23
CA TRP A 152 -19.45 -6.06 -19.10
C TRP A 152 -18.41 -5.01 -19.47
N MET A 153 -17.67 -5.18 -20.56
CA MET A 153 -16.69 -4.19 -21.06
C MET A 153 -17.36 -2.84 -21.37
N ALA A 154 -18.60 -2.84 -21.85
CA ALA A 154 -19.33 -1.58 -22.08
C ALA A 154 -19.68 -0.85 -20.76
N ARG A 155 -19.93 -1.57 -19.66
CA ARG A 155 -20.11 -0.97 -18.32
C ARG A 155 -18.78 -0.40 -17.78
N GLN A 156 -17.73 -1.18 -17.87
CA GLN A 156 -16.38 -0.77 -17.47
C GLN A 156 -15.94 0.49 -18.22
N GLN A 157 -16.14 0.53 -19.52
CA GLN A 157 -15.85 1.69 -20.37
C GLN A 157 -16.63 2.95 -19.94
N ARG A 158 -17.88 2.78 -19.51
CA ARG A 158 -18.67 3.93 -18.97
C ARG A 158 -18.06 4.49 -17.69
N VAL A 159 -17.63 3.63 -16.77
CA VAL A 159 -16.97 4.05 -15.52
C VAL A 159 -15.65 4.75 -15.84
N ALA A 160 -14.80 4.14 -16.68
CA ALA A 160 -13.55 4.72 -17.12
C ALA A 160 -13.76 6.08 -17.81
N ASN A 161 -14.72 6.17 -18.73
CA ASN A 161 -15.05 7.43 -19.41
C ASN A 161 -15.62 8.49 -18.45
N SER A 162 -16.30 8.09 -17.37
CA SER A 162 -16.77 9.03 -16.36
C SER A 162 -15.61 9.61 -15.55
N ILE A 163 -14.62 8.77 -15.22
CA ILE A 163 -13.40 9.21 -14.51
C ILE A 163 -12.59 10.16 -15.41
N VAL A 164 -12.40 9.80 -16.68
CA VAL A 164 -11.70 10.67 -17.65
C VAL A 164 -12.44 12.01 -17.80
N ARG A 165 -13.75 11.98 -17.94
CA ARG A 165 -14.57 13.17 -18.04
C ARG A 165 -14.48 14.06 -16.80
N PHE A 166 -14.49 13.47 -15.60
CA PHE A 166 -14.25 14.19 -14.35
C PHE A 166 -12.86 14.84 -14.34
N ALA A 167 -11.83 14.07 -14.76
CA ALA A 167 -10.48 14.57 -14.81
C ALA A 167 -10.32 15.76 -15.79
N GLU A 168 -10.90 15.65 -16.98
CA GLU A 168 -10.80 16.71 -18.00
C GLU A 168 -11.69 17.92 -17.73
N GLN A 169 -12.93 17.72 -17.26
CA GLN A 169 -13.91 18.79 -17.14
C GLN A 169 -13.90 19.48 -15.78
N ILE A 170 -13.49 18.80 -14.71
CA ILE A 170 -13.53 19.35 -13.36
C ILE A 170 -12.12 19.51 -12.80
N TYR A 171 -11.33 18.41 -12.79
CA TYR A 171 -10.02 18.42 -12.15
C TYR A 171 -9.01 19.28 -12.89
N ARG A 172 -8.93 19.14 -14.22
CA ARG A 172 -7.99 19.91 -15.05
C ARG A 172 -8.19 21.43 -14.93
N PRO A 173 -9.41 22.00 -15.11
CA PRO A 173 -9.59 23.44 -14.96
C PRO A 173 -9.42 23.91 -13.52
N PHE A 174 -9.67 23.07 -12.52
CA PHE A 174 -9.34 23.36 -11.13
C PHE A 174 -7.83 23.48 -10.93
N LEU A 175 -7.07 22.49 -11.44
CA LEU A 175 -5.61 22.47 -11.35
C LEU A 175 -4.99 23.67 -12.10
N GLU A 176 -5.48 24.01 -13.29
CA GLU A 176 -5.03 25.18 -14.06
C GLU A 176 -5.25 26.48 -13.28
N ARG A 177 -6.38 26.63 -12.57
CA ARG A 177 -6.64 27.79 -11.69
C ARG A 177 -5.69 27.82 -10.50
N CYS A 178 -5.42 26.68 -9.87
CA CYS A 178 -4.49 26.57 -8.76
C CYS A 178 -3.06 26.95 -9.20
N LEU A 179 -2.63 26.50 -10.36
CA LEU A 179 -1.32 26.83 -10.93
C LEU A 179 -1.21 28.30 -11.35
N ALA A 180 -2.27 28.84 -11.96
CA ALA A 180 -2.32 30.25 -12.33
C ALA A 180 -2.24 31.19 -11.10
N ARG A 181 -2.79 30.74 -9.97
CA ARG A 181 -2.76 31.48 -8.70
C ARG A 181 -1.89 30.78 -7.65
N ARG A 182 -0.70 30.30 -8.06
CA ARG A 182 0.19 29.49 -7.23
C ARG A 182 0.45 30.06 -5.82
N TYR A 183 0.66 31.35 -5.69
CA TYR A 183 0.90 31.99 -4.38
C TYR A 183 -0.35 31.93 -3.47
N THR A 184 -1.53 32.22 -4.01
CA THR A 184 -2.79 32.10 -3.26
C THR A 184 -3.03 30.66 -2.84
N THR A 185 -2.82 29.71 -3.74
CA THR A 185 -2.95 28.28 -3.45
C THR A 185 -2.01 27.85 -2.34
N THR A 186 -0.73 28.22 -2.43
CA THR A 186 0.27 27.94 -1.37
C THR A 186 -0.13 28.58 -0.03
N MET A 187 -0.62 29.82 -0.05
CA MET A 187 -1.07 30.50 1.18
C MET A 187 -2.27 29.79 1.81
N VAL A 188 -3.23 29.31 1.02
CA VAL A 188 -4.38 28.54 1.54
C VAL A 188 -3.90 27.26 2.23
N PHE A 189 -3.03 26.46 1.59
CA PHE A 189 -2.51 25.24 2.20
C PHE A 189 -1.66 25.52 3.44
N PHE A 190 -0.84 26.58 3.41
CA PHE A 190 -0.06 26.99 4.57
C PHE A 190 -0.95 27.46 5.74
N SER A 191 -2.00 28.21 5.46
CA SER A 191 -2.99 28.60 6.49
C SER A 191 -3.71 27.40 7.08
N LEU A 192 -4.09 26.42 6.24
CA LEU A 192 -4.71 25.19 6.70
C LEU A 192 -3.74 24.40 7.59
N PHE A 193 -2.47 24.31 7.23
CA PHE A 193 -1.41 23.70 8.04
C PHE A 193 -1.28 24.40 9.40
N LEU A 194 -1.23 25.74 9.42
CA LEU A 194 -1.15 26.51 10.69
C LEU A 194 -2.39 26.28 11.57
N VAL A 195 -3.59 26.24 10.98
CA VAL A 195 -4.82 25.93 11.72
C VAL A 195 -4.74 24.51 12.31
N SER A 196 -4.31 23.52 11.53
CA SER A 196 -4.14 22.15 12.02
C SER A 196 -3.13 22.07 13.16
N LEU A 197 -2.00 22.79 13.04
CA LEU A 197 -0.99 22.86 14.09
C LEU A 197 -1.55 23.55 15.35
N GLY A 198 -2.31 24.62 15.19
CA GLY A 198 -3.01 25.31 16.28
C GLY A 198 -4.03 24.41 17.00
N LEU A 199 -4.79 23.62 16.25
CA LEU A 199 -5.72 22.64 16.84
C LEU A 199 -4.97 21.55 17.64
N PHE A 200 -3.83 21.09 17.13
CA PHE A 200 -2.99 20.13 17.84
C PHE A 200 -2.41 20.71 19.15
N THR A 201 -1.86 21.93 19.08
CA THR A 201 -1.24 22.60 20.24
C THR A 201 -2.25 23.14 21.24
N SER A 202 -3.49 23.42 20.84
CA SER A 202 -4.56 23.89 21.73
C SER A 202 -5.07 22.85 22.73
N GLY A 203 -4.62 21.58 22.60
CA GLY A 203 -5.11 20.47 23.43
C GLY A 203 -6.51 19.95 23.06
N TRP A 204 -7.09 20.47 21.97
CA TRP A 204 -8.38 19.96 21.48
C TRP A 204 -8.23 18.52 20.96
N VAL A 205 -7.12 18.21 20.33
CA VAL A 205 -6.73 16.86 19.96
C VAL A 205 -5.89 16.27 21.08
N LYS A 206 -6.50 15.40 21.89
CA LYS A 206 -5.78 14.70 22.96
C LYS A 206 -4.97 13.58 22.35
N PHE A 207 -3.65 13.61 22.54
CA PHE A 207 -2.77 12.53 22.13
C PHE A 207 -2.64 11.49 23.26
N PHE A 208 -3.10 10.27 23.01
CA PHE A 208 -2.86 9.11 23.88
C PHE A 208 -2.04 8.10 23.10
N PHE A 209 -0.86 7.76 23.61
CA PHE A 209 0.00 6.75 22.97
C PHE A 209 -0.61 5.35 23.03
N SER A 210 -1.32 5.03 24.08
CA SER A 210 -2.06 3.78 24.22
C SER A 210 -3.47 4.10 24.73
N PRO A 211 -4.52 3.72 23.98
CA PRO A 211 -5.87 3.86 24.51
C PRO A 211 -6.01 3.03 25.78
N GLN A 212 -6.58 3.62 26.81
CA GLN A 212 -6.96 2.86 28.00
C GLN A 212 -8.12 1.94 27.60
N VAL A 213 -7.78 0.69 27.31
CA VAL A 213 -8.80 -0.36 27.18
C VAL A 213 -9.26 -0.66 28.61
N GLU A 214 -10.54 -0.53 28.89
CA GLU A 214 -11.11 -1.01 30.14
C GLU A 214 -10.84 -2.52 30.23
N ASN A 215 -9.80 -2.88 30.98
CA ASN A 215 -9.52 -4.27 31.27
C ASN A 215 -10.37 -4.67 32.50
N GLU A 216 -11.16 -5.69 32.36
CA GLU A 216 -11.85 -6.36 33.49
C GLU A 216 -10.87 -7.06 34.45
N GLN A 217 -9.56 -6.81 34.28
CA GLN A 217 -8.52 -7.39 35.13
C GLN A 217 -8.23 -6.49 36.31
N VAL A 218 -8.48 -7.00 37.51
CA VAL A 218 -8.10 -6.36 38.76
C VAL A 218 -6.69 -6.84 39.13
N TYR A 219 -5.72 -5.91 39.09
CA TYR A 219 -4.36 -6.20 39.52
C TYR A 219 -4.25 -5.91 41.04
N ILE A 220 -4.02 -6.96 41.86
CA ILE A 220 -3.74 -6.83 43.28
C ILE A 220 -2.24 -6.93 43.50
N ASN A 221 -1.59 -5.83 43.86
CA ASN A 221 -0.19 -5.82 44.27
C ASN A 221 -0.08 -6.11 45.77
N VAL A 222 0.29 -7.33 46.11
CA VAL A 222 0.55 -7.70 47.50
C VAL A 222 2.03 -7.49 47.81
N ARG A 223 2.35 -6.51 48.65
CA ARG A 223 3.71 -6.33 49.20
C ARG A 223 3.80 -7.02 50.56
N LEU A 224 4.55 -8.09 50.62
CA LEU A 224 4.87 -8.76 51.89
C LEU A 224 5.99 -8.00 52.60
N PRO A 225 5.99 -7.95 53.95
CA PRO A 225 7.10 -7.38 54.71
C PRO A 225 8.41 -8.12 54.44
N PRO A 226 9.57 -7.42 54.53
CA PRO A 226 10.86 -8.07 54.37
C PRO A 226 11.06 -9.20 55.39
N GLY A 227 11.41 -10.40 54.91
CA GLY A 227 11.62 -11.58 55.77
C GLY A 227 10.48 -12.59 55.81
N THR A 228 9.40 -12.39 55.02
CA THR A 228 8.35 -13.42 54.91
C THR A 228 8.88 -14.62 54.13
N PRO A 229 8.86 -15.84 54.70
CA PRO A 229 9.38 -17.04 54.02
C PRO A 229 8.46 -17.41 52.83
N TYR A 230 9.07 -17.81 51.72
CA TYR A 230 8.35 -18.42 50.59
C TYR A 230 7.97 -19.87 50.99
N SER A 231 6.71 -20.12 51.24
CA SER A 231 6.18 -21.46 51.44
C SER A 231 5.56 -22.01 50.18
#